data_4bd6201dbad47a9f1060f82a7a55fcfc
#
_entry.id   4bd6201dbad47a9f1060f82a7a55fcfc
#
_cell.length_a   1.000
_cell.length_b   1.000
_cell.length_c   1.000
_cell.angle_alpha   90.00
_cell.angle_beta   90.00
_cell.angle_gamma   90.00
#
_symmetry.space_group_name_H-M   'P 1'
#
loop_
_entity.id
_entity.type
_entity.pdbx_description
1 polymer ?
#
loop_
_entity_poly.entity_id
_entity_poly.type
_entity_poly.pdbx_seq_one_letter_code
_entity_poly.pdbx_strand_id
1 'polypeptide(L)'
;MHLIAFIVGLLLLANPAVAKDWTEYAYPDHSFTVAFPTEPRIEIATYQGSDGSSFEARVYSVALDGSLFKMTVVELPENQTNGDALVSQAVKALTEGNQIKLDIPHRIRSVYGRQLAVARSDGSFTYVAVFLHKKRLYQLEGIALVAGGQAEVDAMIFHQSLDLT
;
A
#
# COMPACT_ATOMS: atom_id res chain seq x y z
N MET A 1 -6.62 55.94 -38.77
CA MET A 1 -6.75 55.35 -37.44
C MET A 1 -6.51 53.86 -37.58
N HIS A 2 -5.36 53.35 -37.19
CA HIS A 2 -5.02 51.92 -37.27
C HIS A 2 -5.05 51.39 -35.85
N LEU A 3 -5.99 50.47 -35.60
CA LEU A 3 -6.15 49.77 -34.30
C LEU A 3 -5.21 48.58 -34.33
N ILE A 4 -4.15 48.60 -33.53
CA ILE A 4 -3.26 47.46 -33.34
C ILE A 4 -3.80 46.65 -32.16
N ALA A 5 -4.36 45.47 -32.44
CA ALA A 5 -4.78 44.49 -31.42
C ALA A 5 -3.56 43.73 -30.91
N PHE A 6 -3.22 43.94 -29.63
CA PHE A 6 -2.20 43.17 -28.92
C PHE A 6 -2.84 41.85 -28.44
N ILE A 7 -2.46 40.73 -29.06
CA ILE A 7 -2.79 39.40 -28.58
C ILE A 7 -1.73 39.01 -27.55
N VAL A 8 -2.07 39.07 -26.27
CA VAL A 8 -1.26 38.50 -25.17
C VAL A 8 -1.47 37.00 -25.17
N GLY A 9 -0.51 36.27 -25.72
CA GLY A 9 -0.46 34.82 -25.65
C GLY A 9 -0.14 34.36 -24.23
N LEU A 10 -1.10 33.78 -23.52
CA LEU A 10 -0.91 33.13 -22.22
C LEU A 10 -0.18 31.79 -22.46
N LEU A 11 1.14 31.76 -22.30
CA LEU A 11 1.92 30.51 -22.28
C LEU A 11 1.54 29.76 -20.97
N LEU A 12 0.68 28.76 -21.08
CA LEU A 12 0.48 27.74 -20.05
C LEU A 12 1.78 26.91 -20.00
N LEU A 13 2.62 27.15 -19.02
CA LEU A 13 3.70 26.28 -18.63
C LEU A 13 3.09 24.99 -18.06
N ALA A 14 2.80 24.02 -18.93
CA ALA A 14 2.51 22.68 -18.50
C ALA A 14 3.80 22.12 -17.90
N ASN A 15 3.89 22.03 -16.59
CA ASN A 15 4.91 21.20 -15.94
C ASN A 15 4.70 19.78 -16.41
N PRO A 16 5.69 19.14 -17.07
CA PRO A 16 5.57 17.72 -17.36
C PRO A 16 5.49 17.00 -16.02
N ALA A 17 4.37 16.35 -15.75
CA ALA A 17 4.29 15.38 -14.68
C ALA A 17 5.33 14.29 -15.03
N VAL A 18 6.43 14.24 -14.29
CA VAL A 18 7.40 13.16 -14.44
C VAL A 18 6.69 11.90 -13.94
N ALA A 19 6.39 11.01 -14.87
CA ALA A 19 5.83 9.70 -14.52
C ALA A 19 6.85 9.00 -13.60
N LYS A 20 6.40 8.54 -12.43
CA LYS A 20 7.25 7.73 -11.55
C LYS A 20 7.55 6.41 -12.24
N ASP A 21 8.84 6.07 -12.32
CA ASP A 21 9.27 4.76 -12.80
C ASP A 21 9.10 3.72 -11.66
N TRP A 22 7.99 2.99 -11.70
CA TRP A 22 7.73 1.89 -10.78
C TRP A 22 8.59 0.68 -11.15
N THR A 23 9.40 0.21 -10.21
CA THR A 23 10.28 -0.96 -10.39
C THR A 23 9.73 -2.13 -9.59
N GLU A 24 9.58 -3.29 -10.23
CA GLU A 24 9.18 -4.53 -9.56
C GLU A 24 10.39 -5.14 -8.83
N TYR A 25 10.21 -5.42 -7.56
CA TYR A 25 11.17 -6.09 -6.69
C TYR A 25 10.66 -7.48 -6.34
N ALA A 26 11.45 -8.50 -6.65
CA ALA A 26 11.13 -9.90 -6.36
C ALA A 26 11.83 -10.35 -5.07
N TYR A 27 11.08 -10.99 -4.19
CA TYR A 27 11.53 -11.56 -2.92
C TYR A 27 11.15 -13.05 -2.86
N PRO A 28 11.86 -13.92 -3.59
CA PRO A 28 11.51 -15.34 -3.72
C PRO A 28 11.51 -16.07 -2.39
N ASP A 29 12.43 -15.74 -1.46
CA ASP A 29 12.49 -16.32 -0.12
C ASP A 29 11.23 -16.03 0.72
N HIS A 30 10.51 -14.97 0.37
CA HIS A 30 9.24 -14.57 1.00
C HIS A 30 8.03 -14.74 0.08
N SER A 31 8.20 -15.39 -1.09
CA SER A 31 7.13 -15.76 -2.04
C SER A 31 6.27 -14.59 -2.52
N PHE A 32 6.87 -13.43 -2.84
CA PHE A 32 6.14 -12.31 -3.42
C PHE A 32 6.99 -11.44 -4.35
N THR A 33 6.30 -10.65 -5.19
CA THR A 33 6.83 -9.48 -5.88
C THR A 33 5.95 -8.27 -5.60
N VAL A 34 6.54 -7.08 -5.62
CA VAL A 34 5.83 -5.83 -5.41
C VAL A 34 6.57 -4.69 -6.10
N ALA A 35 5.86 -3.71 -6.66
CA ALA A 35 6.48 -2.53 -7.26
C ALA A 35 6.67 -1.41 -6.23
N PHE A 36 7.84 -0.77 -6.26
CA PHE A 36 8.14 0.46 -5.51
C PHE A 36 8.67 1.54 -6.46
N PRO A 37 8.47 2.83 -6.15
CA PRO A 37 9.01 3.91 -6.97
C PRO A 37 10.53 4.10 -6.84
N THR A 38 11.15 3.53 -5.81
CA THR A 38 12.58 3.47 -5.55
C THR A 38 12.88 2.21 -4.75
N GLU A 39 14.17 1.87 -4.57
CA GLU A 39 14.57 0.75 -3.72
C GLU A 39 14.04 0.90 -2.29
N PRO A 40 13.30 -0.09 -1.75
CA PRO A 40 12.75 -0.01 -0.42
C PRO A 40 13.81 -0.22 0.68
N ARG A 41 13.65 0.50 1.77
CA ARG A 41 14.33 0.19 3.03
C ARG A 41 13.68 -1.06 3.63
N ILE A 42 14.52 -1.99 4.11
CA ILE A 42 14.07 -3.25 4.72
C ILE A 42 14.47 -3.25 6.19
N GLU A 43 13.48 -3.51 7.06
CA GLU A 43 13.68 -3.58 8.51
C GLU A 43 13.05 -4.84 9.08
N ILE A 44 13.67 -5.37 10.14
CA ILE A 44 13.06 -6.42 10.96
C ILE A 44 12.27 -5.75 12.08
N ALA A 45 11.04 -6.19 12.28
CA ALA A 45 10.12 -5.68 13.29
C ALA A 45 9.45 -6.82 14.05
N THR A 46 8.78 -6.50 15.14
CA THR A 46 7.92 -7.42 15.87
C THR A 46 6.46 -7.10 15.56
N TYR A 47 5.74 -8.09 15.04
CA TYR A 47 4.29 -8.02 14.85
C TYR A 47 3.59 -8.56 16.10
N GLN A 48 2.64 -7.79 16.63
CA GLN A 48 1.85 -8.20 17.78
C GLN A 48 0.51 -8.80 17.32
N GLY A 49 0.27 -10.04 17.66
CA GLY A 49 -1.04 -10.67 17.52
C GLY A 49 -2.04 -10.15 18.54
N SER A 50 -3.33 -10.22 18.23
CA SER A 50 -4.39 -9.77 19.13
C SER A 50 -4.53 -10.61 20.42
N ASP A 51 -3.95 -11.81 20.41
CA ASP A 51 -3.88 -12.74 21.54
C ASP A 51 -2.63 -12.52 22.43
N GLY A 52 -1.84 -11.47 22.13
CA GLY A 52 -0.58 -11.15 22.80
C GLY A 52 0.63 -11.93 22.27
N SER A 53 0.45 -12.76 21.25
CA SER A 53 1.58 -13.42 20.56
C SER A 53 2.44 -12.41 19.82
N SER A 54 3.74 -12.73 19.67
CA SER A 54 4.70 -11.90 18.96
C SER A 54 5.32 -12.71 17.83
N PHE A 55 5.40 -12.11 16.64
CA PHE A 55 5.95 -12.74 15.45
C PHE A 55 7.03 -11.86 14.84
N GLU A 56 8.03 -12.47 14.20
CA GLU A 56 8.97 -11.72 13.37
C GLU A 56 8.26 -11.21 12.12
N ALA A 57 8.52 -9.96 11.78
CA ALA A 57 8.03 -9.33 10.56
C ALA A 57 9.16 -8.65 9.82
N ARG A 58 9.09 -8.65 8.49
CA ARG A 58 9.90 -7.79 7.61
C ARG A 58 9.05 -6.69 7.06
N VAL A 59 9.56 -5.48 7.15
CA VAL A 59 8.90 -4.28 6.65
C VAL A 59 9.74 -3.68 5.54
N TYR A 60 9.16 -3.57 4.36
CA TYR A 60 9.73 -2.93 3.17
C TYR A 60 9.02 -1.60 3.01
N SER A 61 9.75 -0.49 2.96
CA SER A 61 9.10 0.82 2.92
C SER A 61 9.84 1.84 2.06
N VAL A 62 9.04 2.74 1.45
CA VAL A 62 9.50 3.93 0.72
C VAL A 62 8.59 5.09 1.11
N ALA A 63 9.17 6.22 1.50
CA ALA A 63 8.47 7.48 1.69
C ALA A 63 8.91 8.44 0.58
N LEU A 64 7.97 8.93 -0.23
CA LEU A 64 8.26 9.77 -1.39
C LEU A 64 7.03 10.63 -1.76
N ASP A 65 7.24 11.93 -2.01
CA ASP A 65 6.25 12.84 -2.59
C ASP A 65 4.88 12.83 -1.89
N GLY A 66 4.86 12.84 -0.56
CA GLY A 66 3.62 12.83 0.22
C GLY A 66 2.93 11.48 0.28
N SER A 67 3.62 10.40 -0.12
CA SER A 67 3.15 9.03 -0.03
C SER A 67 4.08 8.19 0.86
N LEU A 68 3.51 7.18 1.52
CA LEU A 68 4.26 6.12 2.19
C LEU A 68 3.77 4.78 1.64
N PHE A 69 4.70 4.01 1.11
CA PHE A 69 4.48 2.66 0.58
C PHE A 69 5.08 1.66 1.55
N LYS A 70 4.27 0.76 2.07
CA LYS A 70 4.73 -0.20 3.08
C LYS A 70 4.18 -1.59 2.81
N MET A 71 5.09 -2.56 2.72
CA MET A 71 4.79 -3.98 2.68
C MET A 71 5.31 -4.63 3.96
N THR A 72 4.45 -5.32 4.69
CA THR A 72 4.83 -6.09 5.89
C THR A 72 4.58 -7.56 5.63
N VAL A 73 5.59 -8.38 5.87
CA VAL A 73 5.52 -9.85 5.80
C VAL A 73 5.76 -10.40 7.18
N VAL A 74 4.78 -11.10 7.74
CA VAL A 74 4.84 -11.72 9.08
C VAL A 74 5.02 -13.22 8.91
N GLU A 75 6.08 -13.78 9.49
CA GLU A 75 6.30 -15.22 9.52
C GLU A 75 5.46 -15.85 10.64
N LEU A 76 4.61 -16.80 10.27
CA LEU A 76 3.72 -17.48 11.20
C LEU A 76 4.25 -18.89 11.52
N PRO A 77 4.06 -19.38 12.76
CA PRO A 77 4.47 -20.73 13.12
C PRO A 77 3.65 -21.81 12.40
N GLU A 78 4.23 -22.99 12.25
CA GLU A 78 3.63 -24.13 11.53
C GLU A 78 2.26 -24.57 12.12
N ASN A 79 2.06 -24.41 13.42
CA ASN A 79 0.83 -24.76 14.10
C ASN A 79 -0.29 -23.73 13.97
N GLN A 80 -0.05 -22.62 13.26
CA GLN A 80 -1.10 -21.61 13.02
C GLN A 80 -2.14 -22.14 12.02
N THR A 81 -3.35 -22.37 12.47
CA THR A 81 -4.41 -23.03 11.69
C THR A 81 -5.57 -22.13 11.28
N ASN A 82 -5.77 -20.99 11.97
CA ASN A 82 -6.92 -20.12 11.73
C ASN A 82 -6.54 -18.89 10.87
N GLY A 83 -6.38 -19.12 9.57
CA GLY A 83 -5.98 -18.09 8.61
C GLY A 83 -6.97 -16.94 8.46
N ASP A 84 -8.27 -17.25 8.42
CA ASP A 84 -9.33 -16.24 8.25
C ASP A 84 -9.42 -15.30 9.46
N ALA A 85 -9.21 -15.82 10.66
CA ALA A 85 -9.17 -15.01 11.87
C ALA A 85 -7.96 -14.06 11.86
N LEU A 86 -6.79 -14.51 11.39
CA LEU A 86 -5.60 -13.68 11.29
C LEU A 86 -5.79 -12.54 10.30
N VAL A 87 -6.34 -12.82 9.11
CA VAL A 87 -6.66 -11.78 8.13
C VAL A 87 -7.66 -10.79 8.73
N SER A 88 -8.71 -11.26 9.40
CA SER A 88 -9.72 -10.41 10.03
C SER A 88 -9.15 -9.55 11.16
N GLN A 89 -8.24 -10.09 11.97
CA GLN A 89 -7.55 -9.35 13.03
C GLN A 89 -6.62 -8.27 12.46
N ALA A 90 -5.86 -8.60 11.41
CA ALA A 90 -5.01 -7.64 10.71
C ALA A 90 -5.83 -6.49 10.11
N VAL A 91 -6.94 -6.81 9.46
CA VAL A 91 -7.89 -5.81 8.93
C VAL A 91 -8.40 -4.89 10.04
N LYS A 92 -8.84 -5.47 11.17
CA LYS A 92 -9.32 -4.69 12.32
C LYS A 92 -8.23 -3.74 12.83
N ALA A 93 -7.00 -4.22 13.03
CA ALA A 93 -5.90 -3.40 13.53
C ALA A 93 -5.54 -2.25 12.58
N LEU A 94 -5.56 -2.50 11.26
CA LEU A 94 -5.25 -1.50 10.23
C LEU A 94 -6.34 -0.44 10.04
N THR A 95 -7.57 -0.73 10.45
CA THR A 95 -8.74 0.15 10.26
C THR A 95 -9.27 0.78 11.54
N GLU A 96 -8.77 0.38 12.70
CA GLU A 96 -9.26 0.82 14.01
C GLU A 96 -9.22 2.36 14.15
N GLY A 97 -10.34 2.94 14.58
CA GLY A 97 -10.47 4.39 14.75
C GLY A 97 -10.59 5.21 13.47
N ASN A 98 -10.68 4.56 12.30
CA ASN A 98 -10.72 5.21 10.99
C ASN A 98 -12.00 4.86 10.21
N GLN A 99 -12.32 5.64 9.17
CA GLN A 99 -13.49 5.41 8.34
C GLN A 99 -13.18 4.48 7.17
N ILE A 100 -13.76 3.29 7.17
CA ILE A 100 -13.68 2.37 6.04
C ILE A 100 -14.57 2.88 4.91
N LYS A 101 -13.99 3.14 3.74
CA LYS A 101 -14.67 3.56 2.52
C LYS A 101 -14.96 2.39 1.58
N LEU A 102 -14.09 1.38 1.60
CA LEU A 102 -14.22 0.15 0.84
C LEU A 102 -13.66 -1.00 1.68
N ASP A 103 -14.33 -2.13 1.64
CA ASP A 103 -13.87 -3.39 2.22
C ASP A 103 -14.48 -4.54 1.41
N ILE A 104 -13.66 -5.16 0.58
CA ILE A 104 -14.09 -6.21 -0.33
C ILE A 104 -13.16 -7.42 -0.29
N PRO A 105 -13.69 -8.63 -0.54
CA PRO A 105 -12.85 -9.77 -0.85
C PRO A 105 -11.99 -9.48 -2.07
N HIS A 106 -10.74 -9.90 -2.01
CA HIS A 106 -9.80 -9.77 -3.12
C HIS A 106 -9.02 -11.08 -3.32
N ARG A 107 -8.55 -11.31 -4.54
CA ARG A 107 -7.81 -12.52 -4.88
C ARG A 107 -6.62 -12.20 -5.76
N ILE A 108 -5.46 -12.69 -5.35
CA ILE A 108 -4.25 -12.74 -6.18
C ILE A 108 -4.03 -14.21 -6.54
N ARG A 109 -4.12 -14.55 -7.84
CA ARG A 109 -4.09 -15.96 -8.33
C ARG A 109 -5.14 -16.81 -7.60
N SER A 110 -4.72 -17.78 -6.78
CA SER A 110 -5.59 -18.64 -5.96
C SER A 110 -5.67 -18.22 -4.49
N VAL A 111 -4.95 -17.16 -4.10
CA VAL A 111 -4.88 -16.71 -2.71
C VAL A 111 -5.98 -15.68 -2.45
N TYR A 112 -6.85 -15.96 -1.48
CA TYR A 112 -7.90 -15.03 -1.05
C TYR A 112 -7.41 -14.13 0.07
N GLY A 113 -7.88 -12.89 0.06
CA GLY A 113 -7.58 -11.88 1.03
C GLY A 113 -8.64 -10.77 1.05
N ARG A 114 -8.26 -9.63 1.58
CA ARG A 114 -9.13 -8.44 1.72
C ARG A 114 -8.43 -7.22 1.13
N GLN A 115 -9.23 -6.39 0.51
CA GLN A 115 -8.82 -5.10 -0.02
C GLN A 115 -9.67 -4.00 0.59
N LEU A 116 -9.03 -2.96 1.10
CA LEU A 116 -9.69 -1.87 1.80
C LEU A 116 -9.23 -0.51 1.30
N ALA A 117 -10.12 0.47 1.44
CA ALA A 117 -9.80 1.90 1.34
C ALA A 117 -10.26 2.59 2.62
N VAL A 118 -9.37 3.33 3.26
CA VAL A 118 -9.56 3.86 4.60
C VAL A 118 -9.24 5.35 4.63
N ALA A 119 -10.21 6.18 5.02
CA ALA A 119 -9.98 7.58 5.34
C ALA A 119 -9.60 7.70 6.82
N ARG A 120 -8.43 8.27 7.08
CA ARG A 120 -7.90 8.42 8.44
C ARG A 120 -8.29 9.75 9.06
N SER A 121 -8.36 9.80 10.38
CA SER A 121 -8.73 11.00 11.14
C SER A 121 -7.74 12.16 10.99
N ASP A 122 -6.49 11.88 10.60
CA ASP A 122 -5.43 12.86 10.34
C ASP A 122 -5.50 13.49 8.94
N GLY A 123 -6.50 13.11 8.13
CA GLY A 123 -6.67 13.58 6.75
C GLY A 123 -5.93 12.76 5.69
N SER A 124 -5.17 11.74 6.09
CA SER A 124 -4.54 10.82 5.15
C SER A 124 -5.55 9.79 4.60
N PHE A 125 -5.20 9.18 3.47
CA PHE A 125 -5.97 8.11 2.86
C PHE A 125 -5.11 6.89 2.61
N THR A 126 -5.61 5.70 2.97
CA THR A 126 -4.82 4.47 2.89
C THR A 126 -5.55 3.41 2.07
N TYR A 127 -4.87 2.85 1.09
CA TYR A 127 -5.25 1.59 0.44
C TYR A 127 -4.52 0.44 1.13
N VAL A 128 -5.29 -0.57 1.54
CA VAL A 128 -4.78 -1.72 2.29
C VAL A 128 -5.11 -3.00 1.55
N ALA A 129 -4.16 -3.94 1.49
CA ALA A 129 -4.42 -5.32 1.10
C ALA A 129 -3.85 -6.26 2.16
N VAL A 130 -4.61 -7.30 2.51
CA VAL A 130 -4.20 -8.31 3.49
C VAL A 130 -4.43 -9.69 2.91
N PHE A 131 -3.39 -10.53 2.94
CA PHE A 131 -3.44 -11.92 2.45
C PHE A 131 -2.75 -12.85 3.43
N LEU A 132 -3.17 -14.10 3.42
CA LEU A 132 -2.43 -15.20 4.05
C LEU A 132 -2.04 -16.22 2.99
N HIS A 133 -0.74 -16.48 2.85
CA HIS A 133 -0.20 -17.46 1.92
C HIS A 133 1.07 -18.12 2.46
N LYS A 134 1.19 -19.44 2.32
CA LYS A 134 2.39 -20.21 2.75
C LYS A 134 2.88 -19.86 4.17
N LYS A 135 1.95 -19.81 5.14
CA LYS A 135 2.26 -19.43 6.53
C LYS A 135 2.83 -18.03 6.72
N ARG A 136 2.54 -17.11 5.81
CA ARG A 136 2.91 -15.69 5.92
C ARG A 136 1.67 -14.82 5.81
N LEU A 137 1.57 -13.86 6.70
CA LEU A 137 0.60 -12.78 6.60
C LEU A 137 1.25 -11.60 5.85
N TYR A 138 0.65 -11.20 4.76
CA TYR A 138 1.08 -10.08 3.94
C TYR A 138 0.15 -8.90 4.16
N GLN A 139 0.72 -7.74 4.48
CA GLN A 139 -0.01 -6.49 4.65
C GLN A 139 0.60 -5.43 3.76
N LEU A 140 -0.16 -4.91 2.82
CA LEU A 140 0.23 -3.85 1.91
C LEU A 140 -0.51 -2.57 2.29
N GLU A 141 0.22 -1.48 2.49
CA GLU A 141 -0.34 -0.17 2.82
C GLU A 141 0.24 0.89 1.87
N GLY A 142 -0.59 1.38 0.95
CA GLY A 142 -0.31 2.59 0.17
C GLY A 142 -0.99 3.78 0.85
N ILE A 143 -0.21 4.72 1.38
CA ILE A 143 -0.71 5.83 2.18
C ILE A 143 -0.45 7.14 1.45
N ALA A 144 -1.51 7.88 1.12
CA ALA A 144 -1.42 9.29 0.74
C ALA A 144 -1.54 10.13 2.02
N LEU A 145 -0.50 10.90 2.36
CA LEU A 145 -0.48 11.70 3.59
C LEU A 145 -1.51 12.84 3.57
N VAL A 146 -1.92 13.25 2.36
CA VAL A 146 -3.07 14.13 2.13
C VAL A 146 -3.94 13.46 1.08
N ALA A 147 -5.22 13.31 1.37
CA ALA A 147 -6.18 12.70 0.44
C ALA A 147 -6.29 13.50 -0.86
N GLY A 148 -6.44 12.79 -1.97
CA GLY A 148 -6.53 13.36 -3.32
C GLY A 148 -5.18 13.53 -4.02
N GLY A 149 -5.25 13.88 -5.30
CA GLY A 149 -4.09 14.16 -6.13
C GLY A 149 -3.22 12.94 -6.47
N GLN A 150 -1.98 13.22 -6.86
CA GLN A 150 -1.04 12.19 -7.35
C GLN A 150 -0.63 11.21 -6.24
N ALA A 151 -0.51 11.66 -4.99
CA ALA A 151 -0.15 10.81 -3.86
C ALA A 151 -1.16 9.68 -3.64
N GLU A 152 -2.46 9.95 -3.81
CA GLU A 152 -3.51 8.93 -3.70
C GLU A 152 -3.48 7.96 -4.89
N VAL A 153 -3.23 8.45 -6.10
CA VAL A 153 -3.05 7.59 -7.29
C VAL A 153 -1.85 6.66 -7.11
N ASP A 154 -0.73 7.18 -6.63
CA ASP A 154 0.47 6.39 -6.35
C ASP A 154 0.22 5.33 -5.26
N ALA A 155 -0.50 5.69 -4.21
CA ALA A 155 -0.89 4.76 -3.15
C ALA A 155 -1.77 3.61 -3.68
N MET A 156 -2.68 3.92 -4.61
CA MET A 156 -3.51 2.93 -5.27
C MET A 156 -2.70 2.02 -6.22
N ILE A 157 -1.75 2.58 -6.99
CA ILE A 157 -0.85 1.81 -7.86
C ILE A 157 -0.04 0.81 -7.03
N PHE A 158 0.58 1.29 -5.95
CA PHE A 158 1.34 0.44 -5.05
C PHE A 158 0.50 -0.73 -4.52
N HIS A 159 -0.67 -0.42 -4.00
CA HIS A 159 -1.58 -1.39 -3.42
C HIS A 159 -2.00 -2.51 -4.39
N GLN A 160 -2.02 -2.24 -5.70
CA GLN A 160 -2.38 -3.20 -6.74
C GLN A 160 -1.17 -3.97 -7.31
N SER A 161 0.04 -3.66 -6.88
CA SER A 161 1.27 -4.20 -7.47
C SER A 161 1.73 -5.53 -6.86
N LEU A 162 1.11 -6.00 -5.78
CA LEU A 162 1.49 -7.26 -5.13
C LEU A 162 1.13 -8.47 -6.00
N ASP A 163 2.11 -9.36 -6.20
CA ASP A 163 1.89 -10.71 -6.68
C ASP A 163 2.45 -11.74 -5.70
N LEU A 164 1.76 -12.84 -5.49
CA LEU A 164 2.12 -13.94 -4.59
C LEU A 164 2.52 -15.17 -5.41
N THR A 165 3.71 -15.73 -5.12
CA THR A 165 4.33 -16.82 -5.90
C THR A 165 4.42 -18.15 -5.14
#